data_5e6beb5886fc148b7e715296897bb185
#
_entry.id   5e6beb5886fc148b7e715296897bb185
#
_cell.length_a   1.000
_cell.length_b   1.000
_cell.length_c   1.000
_cell.angle_alpha   90.00
_cell.angle_beta   90.00
_cell.angle_gamma   90.00
#
_symmetry.space_group_name_H-M   'P 1'
#
loop_
_entity.id
_entity.type
_entity.pdbx_description
1 polymer ?
#
loop_
_entity_poly.entity_id
_entity_poly.type
_entity_poly.pdbx_seq_one_letter_code
_entity_poly.pdbx_strand_id
1 'polypeptide(L)'
;MKTVLCYGDSLTWGYSAEGPSRHALADRWPSVLQAELGDGAHVVAEGLNGRTTAFDDHVAGADRNGARLLPTILTSHAPLDLVIFMLGSNDMKPWVHGNALAAKQGMQRLIDIVRGNDYPLDCPAPQILVVSPPAVSATDNAEFREMFAGGDTVSKRLAPFYAALADENGCAFFDAGTVAATTPLDGVHLDAENTRNLGRALAPVARQLLGL
;
A
#
# COMPACT_ATOMS: atom_id res chain seq x y z
N MET A 1 21.09 9.82 -6.19
CA MET A 1 19.97 8.91 -6.54
C MET A 1 19.05 8.85 -5.35
N LYS A 2 17.77 9.07 -5.53
CA LYS A 2 16.74 9.04 -4.47
C LYS A 2 16.33 7.60 -4.15
N THR A 3 15.91 7.32 -2.90
CA THR A 3 15.42 5.98 -2.51
C THR A 3 13.96 6.05 -2.11
N VAL A 4 13.13 5.21 -2.74
CA VAL A 4 11.67 5.14 -2.53
C VAL A 4 11.31 3.77 -1.97
N LEU A 5 10.69 3.72 -0.80
CA LEU A 5 10.16 2.51 -0.20
C LEU A 5 8.67 2.38 -0.52
N CYS A 6 8.27 1.34 -1.24
CA CYS A 6 6.87 0.99 -1.50
C CYS A 6 6.42 -0.06 -0.48
N TYR A 7 5.78 0.37 0.60
CA TYR A 7 5.34 -0.50 1.69
C TYR A 7 3.85 -0.81 1.58
N GLY A 8 3.53 -2.08 1.31
CA GLY A 8 2.16 -2.49 1.06
C GLY A 8 1.88 -3.98 1.23
N ASP A 9 0.73 -4.39 0.77
CA ASP A 9 0.21 -5.76 0.87
C ASP A 9 0.38 -6.56 -0.44
N SER A 10 -0.58 -7.42 -0.75
CA SER A 10 -0.61 -8.22 -1.97
C SER A 10 -0.70 -7.38 -3.25
N LEU A 11 -1.30 -6.20 -3.20
CA LEU A 11 -1.36 -5.28 -4.34
C LEU A 11 0.04 -4.75 -4.68
N THR A 12 0.89 -4.54 -3.69
CA THR A 12 2.30 -4.13 -3.86
C THR A 12 3.19 -5.31 -4.22
N TRP A 13 2.92 -6.48 -3.64
CA TRP A 13 3.62 -7.72 -3.98
C TRP A 13 3.36 -8.12 -5.44
N GLY A 14 2.15 -7.81 -5.96
CA GLY A 14 1.72 -8.12 -7.31
C GLY A 14 1.03 -9.48 -7.42
N TYR A 15 0.13 -9.80 -6.49
CA TYR A 15 -0.69 -11.00 -6.56
C TYR A 15 -1.62 -10.97 -7.78
N SER A 16 -1.69 -12.07 -8.52
CA SER A 16 -2.60 -12.25 -9.66
C SER A 16 -3.80 -13.12 -9.25
N ALA A 17 -5.01 -12.62 -9.49
CA ALA A 17 -6.24 -13.35 -9.25
C ALA A 17 -6.56 -14.44 -10.30
N GLU A 18 -5.80 -14.50 -11.39
CA GLU A 18 -5.98 -15.55 -12.42
C GLU A 18 -5.53 -16.95 -11.95
N GLY A 19 -4.96 -17.04 -10.77
CA GLY A 19 -4.49 -18.24 -10.09
C GLY A 19 -3.48 -17.85 -9.00
N PRO A 20 -3.10 -18.75 -8.10
CA PRO A 20 -2.17 -18.43 -7.02
C PRO A 20 -0.78 -18.14 -7.60
N SER A 21 -0.62 -16.98 -8.20
CA SER A 21 0.57 -16.55 -8.94
C SER A 21 0.91 -15.09 -8.65
N ARG A 22 1.98 -14.64 -9.22
CA ARG A 22 2.47 -13.28 -9.11
C ARG A 22 2.62 -12.67 -10.50
N HIS A 23 2.15 -11.44 -10.71
CA HIS A 23 2.38 -10.73 -11.97
C HIS A 23 3.85 -10.73 -12.38
N ALA A 24 4.11 -10.70 -13.68
CA ALA A 24 5.46 -10.50 -14.20
C ALA A 24 6.09 -9.27 -13.55
N LEU A 25 7.39 -9.30 -13.33
CA LEU A 25 8.09 -8.22 -12.61
C LEU A 25 7.82 -6.84 -13.23
N ALA A 26 7.83 -6.77 -14.56
CA ALA A 26 7.61 -5.52 -15.29
C ALA A 26 6.18 -4.96 -15.17
N ASP A 27 5.21 -5.78 -14.76
CA ASP A 27 3.81 -5.36 -14.62
C ASP A 27 3.47 -4.83 -13.21
N ARG A 28 4.28 -5.16 -12.20
CA ARG A 28 4.01 -4.73 -10.81
C ARG A 28 4.19 -3.23 -10.68
N TRP A 29 3.27 -2.56 -10.01
CA TRP A 29 3.29 -1.10 -9.92
C TRP A 29 4.60 -0.50 -9.37
N PRO A 30 5.33 -1.14 -8.41
CA PRO A 30 6.62 -0.59 -7.99
C PRO A 30 7.69 -0.67 -9.08
N SER A 31 7.67 -1.72 -9.92
CA SER A 31 8.60 -1.85 -11.05
C SER A 31 8.26 -0.88 -12.17
N VAL A 32 6.98 -0.63 -12.42
CA VAL A 32 6.53 0.39 -13.37
C VAL A 32 6.94 1.79 -12.86
N LEU A 33 6.72 2.07 -11.58
CA LEU A 33 7.18 3.32 -10.95
C LEU A 33 8.71 3.48 -11.10
N GLN A 34 9.50 2.42 -10.87
CA GLN A 34 10.94 2.44 -11.09
C GLN A 34 11.29 2.81 -12.54
N ALA A 35 10.63 2.19 -13.52
CA ALA A 35 10.86 2.46 -14.93
C ALA A 35 10.52 3.92 -15.30
N GLU A 36 9.42 4.45 -14.76
CA GLU A 36 9.01 5.84 -14.96
C GLU A 36 9.97 6.85 -14.31
N LEU A 37 10.50 6.56 -13.11
CA LEU A 37 11.46 7.44 -12.42
C LEU A 37 12.87 7.37 -13.04
N GLY A 38 13.20 6.29 -13.75
CA GLY A 38 14.50 6.08 -14.37
C GLY A 38 15.64 6.04 -13.36
N ASP A 39 16.81 6.52 -13.78
CA ASP A 39 18.04 6.52 -12.96
C ASP A 39 18.03 7.55 -11.82
N GLY A 40 16.99 8.41 -11.76
CA GLY A 40 16.84 9.42 -10.70
C GLY A 40 16.50 8.83 -9.34
N ALA A 41 15.89 7.63 -9.30
CA ALA A 41 15.48 6.97 -8.07
C ALA A 41 15.72 5.45 -8.11
N HIS A 42 15.83 4.87 -6.91
CA HIS A 42 15.80 3.44 -6.66
C HIS A 42 14.53 3.09 -5.89
N VAL A 43 13.69 2.21 -6.43
CA VAL A 43 12.42 1.80 -5.83
C VAL A 43 12.55 0.43 -5.17
N VAL A 44 12.33 0.40 -3.87
CA VAL A 44 12.33 -0.82 -3.05
C VAL A 44 10.89 -1.28 -2.85
N ALA A 45 10.56 -2.50 -3.27
CA ALA A 45 9.22 -3.06 -3.17
C ALA A 45 9.11 -3.98 -1.94
N GLU A 46 8.44 -3.51 -0.89
CA GLU A 46 8.16 -4.22 0.36
C GLU A 46 6.68 -4.63 0.44
N GLY A 47 6.21 -5.43 -0.54
CA GLY A 47 4.89 -6.04 -0.55
C GLY A 47 4.85 -7.35 0.21
N LEU A 48 3.88 -7.53 1.11
CA LEU A 48 3.61 -8.78 1.83
C LEU A 48 2.13 -9.13 1.75
N ASN A 49 1.80 -10.25 1.12
CA ASN A 49 0.41 -10.71 1.02
C ASN A 49 -0.27 -10.76 2.39
N GLY A 50 -1.43 -10.13 2.50
CA GLY A 50 -2.18 -10.10 3.75
C GLY A 50 -1.74 -9.04 4.75
N ARG A 51 -0.70 -8.20 4.46
CA ARG A 51 -0.28 -7.15 5.40
C ARG A 51 -1.42 -6.20 5.71
N THR A 52 -1.66 -5.99 6.98
CA THR A 52 -2.57 -4.99 7.55
C THR A 52 -1.82 -3.67 7.81
N THR A 53 -2.52 -2.63 8.20
CA THR A 53 -1.87 -1.40 8.66
C THR A 53 -1.13 -1.62 9.99
N ALA A 54 -1.85 -1.83 11.08
CA ALA A 54 -1.26 -1.95 12.43
C ALA A 54 -1.92 -3.04 13.30
N PHE A 55 -2.58 -4.01 12.69
CA PHE A 55 -3.37 -5.02 13.37
C PHE A 55 -2.84 -6.44 13.12
N ASP A 56 -3.01 -7.31 14.10
CA ASP A 56 -2.64 -8.70 13.96
C ASP A 56 -3.70 -9.46 13.14
N ASP A 57 -3.26 -10.30 12.22
CA ASP A 57 -4.07 -11.31 11.55
C ASP A 57 -3.70 -12.67 12.12
N HIS A 58 -4.45 -13.11 13.15
CA HIS A 58 -4.14 -14.33 13.91
C HIS A 58 -4.39 -15.63 13.13
N VAL A 59 -5.00 -15.56 11.94
CA VAL A 59 -5.15 -16.75 11.07
C VAL A 59 -4.02 -16.88 10.05
N ALA A 60 -3.15 -15.88 9.94
CA ALA A 60 -2.01 -15.91 9.03
C ALA A 60 -0.82 -16.69 9.63
N GLY A 61 -0.12 -17.47 8.79
CA GLY A 61 1.04 -18.26 9.20
C GLY A 61 2.33 -17.45 9.46
N ALA A 62 2.32 -16.14 9.19
CA ALA A 62 3.43 -15.21 9.46
C ALA A 62 2.88 -13.85 9.91
N ASP A 63 3.72 -13.05 10.56
CA ASP A 63 3.31 -11.72 11.02
C ASP A 63 2.84 -10.85 9.84
N ARG A 64 1.63 -10.32 9.95
CA ARG A 64 1.02 -9.42 8.96
C ARG A 64 0.89 -7.98 9.47
N ASN A 65 1.24 -7.73 10.72
CA ASN A 65 1.13 -6.40 11.32
C ASN A 65 2.18 -5.45 10.72
N GLY A 66 1.72 -4.52 9.88
CA GLY A 66 2.59 -3.56 9.21
C GLY A 66 3.36 -2.67 10.18
N ALA A 67 2.73 -2.25 11.26
CA ALA A 67 3.38 -1.41 12.27
C ALA A 67 4.52 -2.13 13.02
N ARG A 68 4.42 -3.44 13.19
CA ARG A 68 5.46 -4.22 13.88
C ARG A 68 6.71 -4.39 13.01
N LEU A 69 6.54 -4.60 11.72
CA LEU A 69 7.64 -4.85 10.78
C LEU A 69 8.32 -3.55 10.31
N LEU A 70 7.57 -2.45 10.26
CA LEU A 70 8.01 -1.19 9.64
C LEU A 70 9.33 -0.63 10.20
N PRO A 71 9.58 -0.57 11.53
CA PRO A 71 10.84 -0.01 12.05
C PRO A 71 12.08 -0.71 11.50
N THR A 72 12.05 -2.05 11.44
CA THR A 72 13.15 -2.86 10.90
C THR A 72 13.35 -2.57 9.40
N ILE A 73 12.27 -2.47 8.64
CA ILE A 73 12.31 -2.19 7.20
C ILE A 73 12.87 -0.78 6.94
N LEU A 74 12.41 0.24 7.68
CA LEU A 74 12.92 1.61 7.55
C LEU A 74 14.43 1.69 7.81
N THR A 75 14.89 1.05 8.88
CA THR A 75 16.31 1.04 9.24
C THR A 75 17.15 0.27 8.23
N SER A 76 16.65 -0.87 7.74
CA SER A 76 17.34 -1.73 6.77
C SER A 76 17.54 -1.07 5.40
N HIS A 77 16.61 -0.19 5.00
CA HIS A 77 16.65 0.49 3.70
C HIS A 77 17.08 1.96 3.77
N ALA A 78 17.43 2.47 4.96
CA ALA A 78 17.95 3.84 5.11
C ALA A 78 19.27 4.04 4.33
N PRO A 79 19.50 5.23 3.74
CA PRO A 79 18.64 6.43 3.75
C PRO A 79 17.48 6.32 2.79
N LEU A 80 16.30 6.81 3.21
CA LEU A 80 15.09 6.86 2.41
C LEU A 80 14.68 8.32 2.14
N ASP A 81 14.23 8.62 0.93
CA ASP A 81 13.70 9.94 0.56
C ASP A 81 12.17 9.98 0.57
N LEU A 82 11.52 8.84 0.26
CA LEU A 82 10.06 8.73 0.19
C LEU A 82 9.61 7.34 0.65
N VAL A 83 8.58 7.30 1.48
CA VAL A 83 7.81 6.08 1.79
C VAL A 83 6.42 6.21 1.18
N ILE A 84 6.03 5.25 0.36
CA ILE A 84 4.70 5.13 -0.23
C ILE A 84 3.98 4.00 0.51
N PHE A 85 2.94 4.35 1.26
CA PHE A 85 2.05 3.38 1.91
C PHE A 85 0.85 3.08 1.03
N MET A 86 0.63 1.81 0.69
CA MET A 86 -0.64 1.34 0.12
C MET A 86 -1.10 0.11 0.89
N LEU A 87 -1.88 0.35 1.93
CA LEU A 87 -2.41 -0.64 2.88
C LEU A 87 -3.85 -0.28 3.27
N GLY A 88 -4.54 -1.21 3.90
CA GLY A 88 -5.89 -1.03 4.40
C GLY A 88 -6.90 -2.03 3.83
N SER A 89 -6.61 -2.66 2.69
CA SER A 89 -7.50 -3.70 2.12
C SER A 89 -7.69 -4.87 3.10
N ASN A 90 -6.62 -5.35 3.72
CA ASN A 90 -6.69 -6.48 4.65
C ASN A 90 -7.32 -6.14 5.99
N ASP A 91 -7.34 -4.85 6.36
CA ASP A 91 -8.03 -4.35 7.55
C ASP A 91 -9.56 -4.47 7.41
N MET A 92 -10.08 -4.62 6.17
CA MET A 92 -11.50 -4.84 5.90
C MET A 92 -11.98 -6.26 6.20
N LYS A 93 -11.08 -7.22 6.41
CA LYS A 93 -11.46 -8.57 6.84
C LYS A 93 -12.20 -8.53 8.17
N PRO A 94 -13.39 -9.17 8.31
CA PRO A 94 -14.19 -9.11 9.54
C PRO A 94 -13.43 -9.56 10.81
N TRP A 95 -12.51 -10.51 10.68
CA TRP A 95 -11.72 -11.00 11.82
C TRP A 95 -10.49 -10.14 12.14
N VAL A 96 -10.15 -9.16 11.30
CA VAL A 96 -9.14 -8.14 11.62
C VAL A 96 -9.84 -6.97 12.31
N HIS A 97 -10.57 -6.14 11.56
CA HIS A 97 -11.40 -5.07 12.10
C HIS A 97 -12.67 -4.80 11.28
N GLY A 98 -12.66 -5.07 9.98
CA GLY A 98 -13.80 -4.89 9.10
C GLY A 98 -14.28 -3.44 8.96
N ASN A 99 -13.45 -2.42 9.24
CA ASN A 99 -13.89 -1.03 9.10
C ASN A 99 -12.77 -0.05 8.72
N ALA A 100 -13.16 0.98 7.96
CA ALA A 100 -12.23 1.96 7.40
C ALA A 100 -11.65 2.94 8.44
N LEU A 101 -12.35 3.17 9.56
CA LEU A 101 -11.84 4.04 10.64
C LEU A 101 -10.65 3.36 11.34
N ALA A 102 -10.74 2.06 11.62
CA ALA A 102 -9.61 1.32 12.19
C ALA A 102 -8.40 1.34 11.25
N ALA A 103 -8.62 1.17 9.94
CA ALA A 103 -7.54 1.30 8.95
C ALA A 103 -6.93 2.72 8.94
N LYS A 104 -7.74 3.80 9.07
CA LYS A 104 -7.24 5.19 9.25
C LYS A 104 -6.32 5.27 10.47
N GLN A 105 -6.74 4.72 11.61
CA GLN A 105 -5.95 4.74 12.85
C GLN A 105 -4.66 3.91 12.71
N GLY A 106 -4.72 2.77 12.03
CA GLY A 106 -3.56 1.97 11.71
C GLY A 106 -2.58 2.70 10.78
N MET A 107 -3.07 3.42 9.77
CA MET A 107 -2.25 4.25 8.88
C MET A 107 -1.62 5.43 9.65
N GLN A 108 -2.36 6.08 10.58
CA GLN A 108 -1.77 7.08 11.48
C GLN A 108 -0.58 6.49 12.25
N ARG A 109 -0.73 5.28 12.78
CA ARG A 109 0.37 4.61 13.49
C ARG A 109 1.60 4.40 12.59
N LEU A 110 1.41 4.06 11.31
CA LEU A 110 2.53 3.92 10.36
C LEU A 110 3.23 5.27 10.11
N ILE A 111 2.48 6.35 9.96
CA ILE A 111 3.01 7.72 9.83
C ILE A 111 3.84 8.09 11.07
N ASP A 112 3.31 7.84 12.26
CA ASP A 112 4.01 8.11 13.52
C ASP A 112 5.32 7.34 13.65
N ILE A 113 5.34 6.07 13.19
CA ILE A 113 6.54 5.24 13.17
C ILE A 113 7.58 5.84 12.24
N VAL A 114 7.21 6.23 11.00
CA VAL A 114 8.17 6.85 10.07
C VAL A 114 8.80 8.11 10.66
N ARG A 115 7.99 8.95 11.33
CA ARG A 115 8.47 10.22 11.90
C ARG A 115 9.29 10.05 13.16
N GLY A 116 8.95 9.05 13.96
CA GLY A 116 9.63 8.77 15.24
C GLY A 116 10.74 7.74 15.16
N ASN A 117 11.04 7.20 13.96
CA ASN A 117 12.10 6.22 13.81
C ASN A 117 13.48 6.86 13.98
N ASP A 118 14.38 6.15 14.65
CA ASP A 118 15.78 6.53 14.78
C ASP A 118 16.55 6.11 13.51
N TYR A 119 16.76 7.05 12.61
CA TYR A 119 17.42 6.76 11.34
C TYR A 119 18.94 6.78 11.50
N PRO A 120 19.66 5.79 10.93
CA PRO A 120 21.12 5.75 11.00
C PRO A 120 21.73 6.95 10.26
N LEU A 121 22.96 7.34 10.65
CA LEU A 121 23.75 8.39 10.01
C LEU A 121 23.09 9.79 10.06
N ASP A 122 22.25 10.06 11.05
CA ASP A 122 21.51 11.32 11.20
C ASP A 122 20.69 11.70 9.97
N CYS A 123 20.23 10.68 9.20
CA CYS A 123 19.37 10.90 8.05
C CYS A 123 18.02 11.47 8.48
N PRO A 124 17.45 12.44 7.75
CA PRO A 124 16.11 12.94 8.05
C PRO A 124 15.05 11.87 7.79
N ALA A 125 13.92 11.96 8.47
CA ALA A 125 12.76 11.15 8.15
C ALA A 125 12.32 11.41 6.69
N PRO A 126 11.97 10.35 5.92
CA PRO A 126 11.53 10.49 4.54
C PRO A 126 10.18 11.20 4.42
N GLN A 127 9.89 11.73 3.26
CA GLN A 127 8.55 12.17 2.91
C GLN A 127 7.60 10.97 2.87
N ILE A 128 6.30 11.21 3.06
CA ILE A 128 5.28 10.18 3.11
C ILE A 128 4.22 10.46 2.05
N LEU A 129 3.92 9.43 1.24
CA LEU A 129 2.76 9.39 0.35
C LEU A 129 1.80 8.30 0.83
N VAL A 130 0.61 8.70 1.24
CA VAL A 130 -0.47 7.79 1.60
C VAL A 130 -1.29 7.50 0.36
N VAL A 131 -1.36 6.23 -0.03
CA VAL A 131 -2.17 5.76 -1.16
C VAL A 131 -3.36 4.97 -0.63
N SER A 132 -4.57 5.43 -0.91
CA SER A 132 -5.76 4.61 -0.69
C SER A 132 -5.81 3.50 -1.74
N PRO A 133 -5.90 2.21 -1.35
CA PRO A 133 -6.09 1.13 -2.32
C PRO A 133 -7.43 1.28 -3.04
N PRO A 134 -7.59 0.73 -4.26
CA PRO A 134 -8.89 0.62 -4.91
C PRO A 134 -9.89 -0.12 -4.03
N ALA A 135 -11.16 0.28 -4.11
CA ALA A 135 -12.22 -0.34 -3.33
C ALA A 135 -12.41 -1.81 -3.70
N VAL A 136 -12.69 -2.64 -2.70
CA VAL A 136 -13.14 -4.02 -2.90
C VAL A 136 -14.41 -4.02 -3.76
N SER A 137 -14.48 -4.90 -4.74
CA SER A 137 -15.64 -5.05 -5.62
C SER A 137 -16.36 -6.39 -5.39
N ALA A 138 -17.56 -6.50 -5.92
CA ALA A 138 -18.30 -7.75 -5.88
C ALA A 138 -17.58 -8.84 -6.68
N THR A 139 -17.64 -10.09 -6.20
CA THR A 139 -17.03 -11.25 -6.85
C THR A 139 -17.92 -12.50 -6.67
N ASP A 140 -17.86 -13.40 -7.64
CA ASP A 140 -18.47 -14.74 -7.55
C ASP A 140 -17.55 -15.74 -6.81
N ASN A 141 -16.32 -15.37 -6.51
CA ASN A 141 -15.42 -16.20 -5.70
C ASN A 141 -15.93 -16.26 -4.26
N ALA A 142 -16.46 -17.44 -3.87
CA ALA A 142 -17.13 -17.62 -2.59
C ALA A 142 -16.20 -17.36 -1.40
N GLU A 143 -14.94 -17.78 -1.49
CA GLU A 143 -13.95 -17.60 -0.41
C GLU A 143 -13.62 -16.11 -0.19
N PHE A 144 -13.32 -15.38 -1.26
CA PHE A 144 -13.02 -13.95 -1.17
C PHE A 144 -14.25 -13.12 -0.77
N ARG A 145 -15.44 -13.50 -1.22
CA ARG A 145 -16.68 -12.84 -0.79
C ARG A 145 -16.90 -12.95 0.72
N GLU A 146 -16.64 -14.12 1.31
CA GLU A 146 -16.72 -14.31 2.76
C GLU A 146 -15.55 -13.63 3.48
N MET A 147 -14.33 -13.73 2.93
CA MET A 147 -13.11 -13.13 3.49
C MET A 147 -13.22 -11.61 3.62
N PHE A 148 -13.93 -10.97 2.69
CA PHE A 148 -14.13 -9.52 2.66
C PHE A 148 -15.62 -9.14 2.77
N ALA A 149 -16.39 -9.91 3.53
CA ALA A 149 -17.81 -9.66 3.71
C ALA A 149 -18.10 -8.22 4.17
N GLY A 150 -18.91 -7.48 3.38
CA GLY A 150 -19.19 -6.05 3.57
C GLY A 150 -18.05 -5.11 3.12
N GLY A 151 -16.94 -5.64 2.66
CA GLY A 151 -15.77 -4.87 2.21
C GLY A 151 -16.06 -3.96 1.01
N ASP A 152 -16.96 -4.37 0.12
CA ASP A 152 -17.42 -3.59 -1.04
C ASP A 152 -18.06 -2.23 -0.66
N THR A 153 -18.64 -2.15 0.51
CA THR A 153 -19.23 -0.91 1.06
C THR A 153 -18.20 -0.16 1.90
N VAL A 154 -17.50 -0.85 2.79
CA VAL A 154 -16.64 -0.24 3.79
C VAL A 154 -15.35 0.32 3.18
N SER A 155 -14.76 -0.38 2.21
CA SER A 155 -13.51 0.04 1.56
C SER A 155 -13.62 1.36 0.80
N LYS A 156 -14.79 1.70 0.28
CA LYS A 156 -15.06 3.01 -0.36
C LYS A 156 -14.84 4.22 0.57
N ARG A 157 -14.82 3.98 1.88
CA ARG A 157 -14.56 5.02 2.89
C ARG A 157 -13.06 5.23 3.16
N LEU A 158 -12.18 4.38 2.64
CA LEU A 158 -10.73 4.52 2.85
C LEU A 158 -10.21 5.82 2.23
N ALA A 159 -10.53 6.09 0.95
CA ALA A 159 -10.02 7.27 0.26
C ALA A 159 -10.35 8.58 1.00
N PRO A 160 -11.60 8.90 1.38
CA PRO A 160 -11.87 10.12 2.13
C PRO A 160 -11.22 10.14 3.52
N PHE A 161 -11.11 9.01 4.22
CA PHE A 161 -10.42 8.94 5.50
C PHE A 161 -8.92 9.15 5.37
N TYR A 162 -8.29 8.59 4.34
CA TYR A 162 -6.85 8.74 4.10
C TYR A 162 -6.49 10.12 3.57
N ALA A 163 -7.37 10.74 2.77
CA ALA A 163 -7.19 12.12 2.33
C ALA A 163 -7.19 13.09 3.54
N ALA A 164 -8.18 12.97 4.42
CA ALA A 164 -8.24 13.77 5.65
C ALA A 164 -7.02 13.50 6.56
N LEU A 165 -6.62 12.23 6.71
CA LEU A 165 -5.44 11.85 7.50
C LEU A 165 -4.16 12.46 6.95
N ALA A 166 -3.98 12.41 5.63
CA ALA A 166 -2.80 12.97 4.98
C ALA A 166 -2.72 14.49 5.16
N ASP A 167 -3.84 15.19 5.02
CA ASP A 167 -3.94 16.64 5.26
C ASP A 167 -3.62 16.96 6.72
N GLU A 168 -4.26 16.29 7.69
CA GLU A 168 -4.01 16.42 9.13
C GLU A 168 -2.52 16.25 9.50
N ASN A 169 -1.79 15.43 8.73
CA ASN A 169 -0.39 15.10 8.96
C ASN A 169 0.60 15.79 8.00
N GLY A 170 0.15 16.64 7.07
CA GLY A 170 1.05 17.23 6.06
C GLY A 170 1.75 16.18 5.19
N CYS A 171 1.09 15.06 4.91
CA CYS A 171 1.54 14.02 3.98
C CYS A 171 0.90 14.24 2.60
N ALA A 172 1.54 13.70 1.55
CA ALA A 172 0.88 13.61 0.26
C ALA A 172 -0.17 12.49 0.25
N PHE A 173 -1.20 12.62 -0.58
CA PHE A 173 -2.25 11.64 -0.76
C PHE A 173 -2.49 11.31 -2.22
N PHE A 174 -2.83 10.05 -2.51
CA PHE A 174 -3.28 9.58 -3.81
C PHE A 174 -4.39 8.54 -3.67
N ASP A 175 -5.47 8.68 -4.42
CA ASP A 175 -6.53 7.67 -4.50
C ASP A 175 -6.29 6.75 -5.70
N ALA A 176 -5.81 5.53 -5.44
CA ALA A 176 -5.57 4.54 -6.49
C ALA A 176 -6.86 4.11 -7.20
N GLY A 177 -8.02 4.24 -6.56
CA GLY A 177 -9.32 3.95 -7.18
C GLY A 177 -9.68 4.88 -8.35
N THR A 178 -8.99 6.00 -8.54
CA THR A 178 -9.17 6.91 -9.68
C THR A 178 -8.53 6.41 -10.98
N VAL A 179 -7.58 5.45 -10.88
CA VAL A 179 -6.77 4.98 -12.02
C VAL A 179 -6.72 3.46 -12.16
N ALA A 180 -7.19 2.75 -11.16
CA ALA A 180 -7.18 1.28 -11.12
C ALA A 180 -8.44 0.75 -10.43
N ALA A 181 -8.91 -0.40 -10.88
CA ALA A 181 -10.04 -1.12 -10.29
C ALA A 181 -9.64 -2.56 -9.97
N THR A 182 -10.25 -3.13 -8.92
CA THR A 182 -10.09 -4.53 -8.58
C THR A 182 -10.73 -5.43 -9.63
N THR A 183 -10.12 -6.60 -9.90
CA THR A 183 -10.69 -7.58 -10.84
C THR A 183 -11.89 -8.29 -10.21
N PRO A 184 -12.95 -8.58 -10.99
CA PRO A 184 -14.10 -9.35 -10.49
C PRO A 184 -13.76 -10.81 -10.16
N LEU A 185 -12.58 -11.32 -10.55
CA LEU A 185 -12.16 -12.69 -10.26
C LEU A 185 -12.13 -12.98 -8.75
N ASP A 186 -11.68 -12.02 -7.96
CA ASP A 186 -11.67 -12.12 -6.49
C ASP A 186 -12.16 -10.86 -5.76
N GLY A 187 -12.40 -9.78 -6.49
CA GLY A 187 -12.93 -8.53 -5.95
C GLY A 187 -11.89 -7.68 -5.16
N VAL A 188 -10.65 -8.12 -5.08
CA VAL A 188 -9.61 -7.48 -4.23
C VAL A 188 -8.35 -7.12 -5.00
N HIS A 189 -7.86 -8.02 -5.84
CA HIS A 189 -6.59 -7.83 -6.52
C HIS A 189 -6.75 -7.09 -7.85
N LEU A 190 -5.64 -6.56 -8.34
CA LEU A 190 -5.57 -5.90 -9.64
C LEU A 190 -5.19 -6.91 -10.73
N ASP A 191 -5.66 -6.70 -11.95
CA ASP A 191 -5.07 -7.34 -13.11
C ASP A 191 -3.76 -6.64 -13.54
N ALA A 192 -3.07 -7.20 -14.53
CA ALA A 192 -1.78 -6.67 -14.99
C ALA A 192 -1.88 -5.24 -15.56
N GLU A 193 -3.01 -4.88 -16.17
CA GLU A 193 -3.22 -3.53 -16.71
C GLU A 193 -3.41 -2.51 -15.58
N ASN A 194 -4.28 -2.82 -14.63
CA ASN A 194 -4.58 -1.94 -13.50
C ASN A 194 -3.36 -1.71 -12.60
N THR A 195 -2.51 -2.75 -12.37
CA THR A 195 -1.28 -2.54 -11.60
C THR A 195 -0.27 -1.67 -12.37
N ARG A 196 -0.16 -1.80 -13.71
CA ARG A 196 0.66 -0.88 -14.52
C ARG A 196 0.14 0.56 -14.50
N ASN A 197 -1.17 0.74 -14.62
CA ASN A 197 -1.80 2.07 -14.58
C ASN A 197 -1.50 2.78 -13.26
N LEU A 198 -1.58 2.06 -12.15
CA LEU A 198 -1.22 2.58 -10.83
C LEU A 198 0.25 3.06 -10.78
N GLY A 199 1.19 2.25 -11.26
CA GLY A 199 2.61 2.61 -11.26
C GLY A 199 2.89 3.89 -12.08
N ARG A 200 2.29 4.01 -13.28
CA ARG A 200 2.39 5.20 -14.13
C ARG A 200 1.79 6.44 -13.46
N ALA A 201 0.62 6.29 -12.82
CA ALA A 201 -0.08 7.41 -12.19
C ALA A 201 0.63 7.92 -10.93
N LEU A 202 1.34 7.06 -10.19
CA LEU A 202 2.14 7.45 -9.04
C LEU A 202 3.43 8.19 -9.41
N ALA A 203 3.97 7.99 -10.61
CA ALA A 203 5.25 8.56 -11.02
C ALA A 203 5.31 10.09 -10.96
N PRO A 204 4.35 10.87 -11.50
CA PRO A 204 4.40 12.33 -11.41
C PRO A 204 4.33 12.81 -9.95
N VAL A 205 3.56 12.16 -9.09
CA VAL A 205 3.45 12.50 -7.67
C VAL A 205 4.79 12.24 -6.96
N ALA A 206 5.38 11.07 -7.20
CA ALA A 206 6.69 10.71 -6.63
C ALA A 206 7.80 11.66 -7.12
N ARG A 207 7.83 12.04 -8.41
CA ARG A 207 8.78 13.03 -8.93
C ARG A 207 8.67 14.36 -8.21
N GLN A 208 7.45 14.88 -8.06
CA GLN A 208 7.22 16.14 -7.35
C GLN A 208 7.75 16.08 -5.91
N LEU A 209 7.47 15.00 -5.18
CA LEU A 209 7.92 14.82 -3.80
C LEU A 209 9.45 14.66 -3.70
N LEU A 210 10.08 14.04 -4.68
CA LEU A 210 11.52 13.81 -4.72
C LEU A 210 12.32 15.00 -5.27
N GLY A 211 11.66 15.96 -5.91
CA GLY A 211 12.29 17.07 -6.60
C GLY A 211 13.03 16.65 -7.88
N LEU A 212 12.45 15.70 -8.64
CA LEU A 212 12.98 15.13 -9.89
C LEU A 212 12.29 15.69 -11.12
#